data_004f2275a917077a3cf805a35f250ba5
#
_entry.id   004f2275a917077a3cf805a35f250ba5
#
_cell.length_a   1.000
_cell.length_b   1.000
_cell.length_c   1.000
_cell.angle_alpha   90.00
_cell.angle_beta   90.00
_cell.angle_gamma   90.00
#
_symmetry.space_group_name_H-M   'P 1'
#
loop_
_entity.id
_entity.type
_entity.pdbx_description
1 polymer ?
#
loop_
_entity_poly.entity_id
_entity_poly.type
_entity_poly.pdbx_seq_one_letter_code
_entity_poly.pdbx_strand_id
1 'polypeptide(L)'
;TGSYAINPLNGKKVPIWLSDYVLADYGTGAIMCVPAHDDRDFEFAKKFDIPIIQVIAKDGKEIENMTEAYTDAVGTMINSGDWNGMESSVLKKEAPEMIEKMGFGRKKKNYKLRDWVFSRQRYWGEPIPIVHCPDCGCVPVPEDQLPLLLPEVEKYVPTGTGESPLA
;
A
#
# COMPACT_ATOMS: atom_id res chain seq x y z
N THR A 1 -10.26 14.15 -11.50
CA THR A 1 -9.67 13.88 -12.82
C THR A 1 -10.65 14.08 -13.98
N GLY A 2 -11.96 14.06 -13.73
CA GLY A 2 -13.01 14.03 -14.76
C GLY A 2 -13.23 12.65 -15.41
N SER A 3 -12.41 11.66 -15.06
CA SER A 3 -12.52 10.28 -15.56
C SER A 3 -13.26 9.38 -14.58
N TYR A 4 -13.73 8.25 -15.07
CA TYR A 4 -14.48 7.27 -14.27
C TYR A 4 -13.93 5.87 -14.49
N ALA A 5 -14.00 5.04 -13.46
CA ALA A 5 -13.82 3.60 -13.54
C ALA A 5 -15.19 2.91 -13.48
N ILE A 6 -15.27 1.69 -13.97
CA ILE A 6 -16.45 0.84 -13.81
C ILE A 6 -16.18 -0.12 -12.66
N ASN A 7 -17.02 -0.09 -11.64
CA ASN A 7 -16.96 -1.10 -10.58
C ASN A 7 -17.45 -2.45 -11.17
N PRO A 8 -16.58 -3.47 -11.26
CA PRO A 8 -16.94 -4.71 -11.92
C PRO A 8 -18.01 -5.52 -11.17
N LEU A 9 -18.23 -5.27 -9.89
CA LEU A 9 -19.20 -6.01 -9.08
C LEU A 9 -20.65 -5.55 -9.30
N ASN A 10 -20.85 -4.29 -9.68
CA ASN A 10 -22.19 -3.73 -9.84
C ASN A 10 -22.40 -2.92 -11.11
N GLY A 11 -21.38 -2.82 -11.97
CA GLY A 11 -21.42 -2.07 -13.24
C GLY A 11 -21.52 -0.55 -13.09
N LYS A 12 -21.50 0.00 -11.89
CA LYS A 12 -21.64 1.45 -11.68
C LYS A 12 -20.35 2.19 -11.99
N LYS A 13 -20.49 3.40 -12.53
CA LYS A 13 -19.38 4.33 -12.70
C LYS A 13 -18.98 4.91 -11.34
N VAL A 14 -17.69 4.87 -11.02
CA VAL A 14 -17.09 5.53 -9.85
C VAL A 14 -16.11 6.59 -10.32
N PRO A 15 -16.12 7.81 -9.77
CA PRO A 15 -15.22 8.86 -10.19
C PRO A 15 -13.78 8.57 -9.74
N ILE A 16 -12.81 8.95 -10.58
CA ILE A 16 -11.39 8.83 -10.26
C ILE A 16 -10.87 10.16 -9.74
N TRP A 17 -10.38 10.15 -8.51
CA TRP A 17 -9.77 11.29 -7.83
C TRP A 17 -8.27 11.07 -7.62
N LEU A 18 -7.55 12.15 -7.37
CA LEU A 18 -6.15 12.15 -6.95
C LEU A 18 -6.10 12.75 -5.55
N SER A 19 -5.34 12.12 -4.66
CA SER A 19 -5.16 12.63 -3.31
C SER A 19 -3.75 12.27 -2.80
N ASP A 20 -3.18 13.13 -2.00
CA ASP A 20 -1.86 13.00 -1.40
C ASP A 20 -1.80 11.97 -0.25
N TYR A 21 -2.94 11.66 0.38
CA TYR A 21 -2.99 10.61 1.40
C TYR A 21 -3.02 9.19 0.82
N VAL A 22 -3.19 9.04 -0.50
CA VAL A 22 -3.12 7.76 -1.20
C VAL A 22 -1.67 7.41 -1.49
N LEU A 23 -1.18 6.32 -0.88
CA LEU A 23 0.20 5.88 -1.05
C LEU A 23 0.41 5.24 -2.43
N ALA A 24 1.36 5.77 -3.19
CA ALA A 24 1.67 5.29 -4.54
C ALA A 24 2.26 3.88 -4.58
N ASP A 25 2.88 3.45 -3.48
CA ASP A 25 3.50 2.13 -3.30
C ASP A 25 2.54 1.08 -2.70
N TYR A 26 1.29 1.47 -2.40
CA TYR A 26 0.26 0.53 -1.95
C TYR A 26 -0.43 -0.14 -3.15
N GLY A 27 -0.19 -1.44 -3.30
CA GLY A 27 -0.75 -2.21 -4.43
C GLY A 27 -0.22 -1.76 -5.79
N THR A 28 -1.09 -1.16 -6.59
CA THR A 28 -0.76 -0.56 -7.91
C THR A 28 -0.68 0.96 -7.87
N GLY A 29 -0.82 1.57 -6.69
CA GLY A 29 -1.00 3.01 -6.53
C GLY A 29 -2.42 3.50 -6.82
N ALA A 30 -3.31 2.60 -7.24
CA ALA A 30 -4.75 2.88 -7.38
C ALA A 30 -5.52 2.06 -6.35
N ILE A 31 -6.30 2.73 -5.50
CA ILE A 31 -7.11 2.12 -4.45
C ILE A 31 -8.58 2.45 -4.66
N MET A 32 -9.46 1.61 -4.15
CA MET A 32 -10.87 1.91 -4.04
C MET A 32 -11.12 2.58 -2.69
N CYS A 33 -11.67 3.81 -2.71
CA CYS A 33 -12.13 4.49 -1.51
C CYS A 33 -13.38 3.83 -0.94
N VAL A 34 -13.50 3.86 0.38
CA VAL A 34 -14.65 3.34 1.13
C VAL A 34 -15.22 4.40 2.10
N PRO A 35 -15.81 5.48 1.60
CA PRO A 35 -16.16 6.65 2.42
C PRO A 35 -17.02 6.34 3.63
N ALA A 36 -17.89 5.34 3.54
CA ALA A 36 -18.73 4.98 4.67
C ALA A 36 -17.98 4.22 5.79
N HIS A 37 -16.74 3.74 5.55
CA HIS A 37 -16.03 2.81 6.44
C HIS A 37 -14.56 3.17 6.71
N ASP A 38 -14.09 4.32 6.23
CA ASP A 38 -12.76 4.89 6.54
C ASP A 38 -12.90 6.38 6.80
N ASP A 39 -12.35 6.85 7.92
CA ASP A 39 -12.49 8.23 8.37
C ASP A 39 -11.92 9.25 7.39
N ARG A 40 -10.76 8.95 6.78
CA ARG A 40 -10.12 9.85 5.81
C ARG A 40 -10.91 9.92 4.52
N ASP A 41 -11.40 8.79 4.05
CA ASP A 41 -12.25 8.71 2.87
C ASP A 41 -13.59 9.41 3.12
N PHE A 42 -14.14 9.32 4.34
CA PHE A 42 -15.35 9.99 4.75
C PHE A 42 -15.18 11.50 4.71
N GLU A 43 -14.14 12.04 5.34
CA GLU A 43 -13.82 13.47 5.34
C GLU A 43 -13.61 13.99 3.91
N PHE A 44 -12.87 13.23 3.09
CA PHE A 44 -12.66 13.56 1.69
C PHE A 44 -13.98 13.60 0.91
N ALA A 45 -14.83 12.61 1.08
CA ALA A 45 -16.11 12.54 0.41
C ALA A 45 -17.04 13.69 0.82
N LYS A 46 -17.07 14.05 2.09
CA LYS A 46 -17.82 15.22 2.60
C LYS A 46 -17.30 16.52 2.02
N LYS A 47 -15.97 16.68 1.94
CA LYS A 47 -15.34 17.90 1.42
C LYS A 47 -15.63 18.13 -0.06
N PHE A 48 -15.72 17.06 -0.84
CA PHE A 48 -15.89 17.14 -2.30
C PHE A 48 -17.28 16.72 -2.78
N ASP A 49 -18.26 16.61 -1.87
CA ASP A 49 -19.64 16.22 -2.15
C ASP A 49 -19.75 14.91 -2.95
N ILE A 50 -18.93 13.92 -2.56
CA ILE A 50 -18.95 12.59 -3.16
C ILE A 50 -19.99 11.74 -2.42
N PRO A 51 -20.84 10.96 -3.12
CA PRO A 51 -21.83 10.10 -2.48
C PRO A 51 -21.18 9.08 -1.52
N ILE A 52 -21.71 9.00 -0.31
CA ILE A 52 -21.31 8.04 0.72
C ILE A 52 -22.38 6.95 0.78
N ILE A 53 -21.98 5.70 0.52
CA ILE A 53 -22.88 4.55 0.50
C ILE A 53 -22.41 3.57 1.56
N GLN A 54 -23.21 3.36 2.58
CA GLN A 54 -22.93 2.38 3.63
C GLN A 54 -23.13 0.97 3.07
N VAL A 55 -22.14 0.09 3.26
CA VAL A 55 -22.19 -1.30 2.77
C VAL A 55 -22.06 -2.33 3.90
N ILE A 56 -21.63 -1.93 5.09
CA ILE A 56 -21.64 -2.75 6.30
C ILE A 56 -22.49 -2.01 7.34
N ALA A 57 -23.46 -2.69 7.91
CA ALA A 57 -24.37 -2.12 8.88
C ALA A 57 -24.52 -3.04 10.11
N LYS A 58 -24.62 -2.45 11.28
CA LYS A 58 -25.00 -3.18 12.48
C LYS A 58 -26.46 -3.62 12.32
N ASP A 59 -26.68 -4.91 12.53
CA ASP A 59 -28.02 -5.52 12.45
C ASP A 59 -28.75 -5.28 11.09
N GLY A 60 -27.99 -5.05 10.02
CA GLY A 60 -28.54 -4.85 8.67
C GLY A 60 -29.30 -3.53 8.48
N LYS A 61 -29.19 -2.58 9.40
CA LYS A 61 -29.88 -1.28 9.33
C LYS A 61 -28.92 -0.18 8.89
N GLU A 62 -29.29 0.50 7.81
CA GLU A 62 -28.55 1.69 7.32
C GLU A 62 -28.66 2.85 8.29
N ILE A 63 -27.58 3.61 8.44
CA ILE A 63 -27.54 4.83 9.25
C ILE A 63 -28.01 5.98 8.38
N GLU A 64 -29.16 6.56 8.72
CA GLU A 64 -29.64 7.77 8.08
C GLU A 64 -28.74 8.97 8.46
N ASN A 65 -28.29 9.74 7.45
CA ASN A 65 -27.47 10.94 7.65
C ASN A 65 -26.18 10.68 8.45
N MET A 66 -25.30 9.82 7.93
CA MET A 66 -24.01 9.55 8.55
C MET A 66 -23.24 10.86 8.82
N THR A 67 -22.84 11.06 10.06
CA THR A 67 -22.01 12.19 10.51
C THR A 67 -20.52 11.81 10.63
N GLU A 68 -20.24 10.52 10.71
CA GLU A 68 -18.92 9.92 10.81
C GLU A 68 -18.90 8.57 10.08
N ALA A 69 -17.71 8.06 9.78
CA ALA A 69 -17.57 6.76 9.16
C ALA A 69 -17.96 5.64 10.15
N TYR A 70 -18.60 4.59 9.63
CA TYR A 70 -18.84 3.37 10.37
C TYR A 70 -17.63 2.44 10.24
N THR A 71 -16.72 2.48 11.20
CA THR A 71 -15.43 1.77 11.14
C THR A 71 -15.44 0.36 11.72
N ASP A 72 -16.57 -0.09 12.29
CA ASP A 72 -16.70 -1.46 12.76
C ASP A 72 -16.61 -2.45 11.60
N ALA A 73 -15.64 -3.37 11.70
CA ALA A 73 -15.39 -4.35 10.64
C ALA A 73 -16.42 -5.48 10.59
N VAL A 74 -17.31 -5.59 11.59
CA VAL A 74 -18.30 -6.66 11.72
C VAL A 74 -19.70 -6.10 11.60
N GLY A 75 -20.49 -6.69 10.72
CA GLY A 75 -21.88 -6.31 10.49
C GLY A 75 -22.44 -7.06 9.29
N THR A 76 -23.69 -6.75 8.97
CA THR A 76 -24.39 -7.32 7.82
C THR A 76 -24.18 -6.47 6.59
N MET A 77 -23.93 -7.10 5.45
CA MET A 77 -23.79 -6.41 4.17
C MET A 77 -25.13 -5.84 3.72
N ILE A 78 -25.12 -4.56 3.33
CA ILE A 78 -26.25 -3.83 2.72
C ILE A 78 -25.76 -3.10 1.47
N ASN A 79 -26.65 -2.66 0.60
CA ASN A 79 -26.33 -1.92 -0.63
C ASN A 79 -25.27 -2.60 -1.52
N SER A 80 -25.14 -3.94 -1.43
CA SER A 80 -24.06 -4.74 -2.01
C SER A 80 -24.56 -5.82 -2.99
N GLY A 81 -25.77 -5.67 -3.53
CA GLY A 81 -26.34 -6.60 -4.51
C GLY A 81 -26.50 -8.01 -3.97
N ASP A 82 -25.91 -8.99 -4.65
CA ASP A 82 -26.00 -10.42 -4.28
C ASP A 82 -25.34 -10.75 -2.92
N TRP A 83 -24.55 -9.85 -2.40
CA TRP A 83 -23.90 -10.00 -1.09
C TRP A 83 -24.71 -9.43 0.08
N ASN A 84 -25.87 -8.83 -0.20
CA ASN A 84 -26.77 -8.32 0.84
C ASN A 84 -27.18 -9.44 1.81
N GLY A 85 -27.15 -9.14 3.11
CA GLY A 85 -27.50 -10.09 4.16
C GLY A 85 -26.35 -11.00 4.59
N MET A 86 -25.22 -11.05 3.88
CA MET A 86 -24.03 -11.78 4.32
C MET A 86 -23.37 -11.08 5.50
N GLU A 87 -22.74 -11.84 6.37
CA GLU A 87 -21.89 -11.27 7.41
C GLU A 87 -20.56 -10.82 6.83
N SER A 88 -20.14 -9.59 7.12
CA SER A 88 -18.92 -8.98 6.58
C SER A 88 -17.64 -9.78 6.91
N SER A 89 -17.59 -10.42 8.07
CA SER A 89 -16.47 -11.26 8.50
C SER A 89 -16.32 -12.53 7.64
N VAL A 90 -17.42 -13.10 7.19
CA VAL A 90 -17.47 -14.25 6.28
C VAL A 90 -17.09 -13.78 4.87
N LEU A 91 -17.75 -12.74 4.37
CA LEU A 91 -17.49 -12.19 3.05
C LEU A 91 -16.02 -11.77 2.87
N LYS A 92 -15.39 -11.17 3.88
CA LYS A 92 -13.98 -10.77 3.84
C LYS A 92 -13.03 -11.95 3.54
N LYS A 93 -13.40 -13.16 3.98
CA LYS A 93 -12.61 -14.37 3.71
C LYS A 93 -12.89 -14.96 2.34
N GLU A 94 -14.13 -14.92 1.90
CA GLU A 94 -14.61 -15.60 0.69
C GLU A 94 -14.53 -14.70 -0.56
N ALA A 95 -14.68 -13.38 -0.41
CA ALA A 95 -14.70 -12.43 -1.54
C ALA A 95 -13.49 -12.55 -2.49
N PRO A 96 -12.22 -12.74 -2.02
CA PRO A 96 -11.12 -12.90 -2.95
C PRO A 96 -11.27 -14.08 -3.92
N GLU A 97 -11.79 -15.20 -3.44
CA GLU A 97 -12.04 -16.40 -4.27
C GLU A 97 -13.26 -16.22 -5.18
N MET A 98 -14.30 -15.54 -4.68
CA MET A 98 -15.48 -15.20 -5.48
C MET A 98 -15.11 -14.28 -6.65
N ILE A 99 -14.33 -13.21 -6.39
CA ILE A 99 -13.86 -12.25 -7.38
C ILE A 99 -12.95 -12.93 -8.43
N GLU A 100 -12.10 -13.87 -8.00
CA GLU A 100 -11.24 -14.63 -8.90
C GLU A 100 -12.06 -15.55 -9.82
N LYS A 101 -13.07 -16.23 -9.28
CA LYS A 101 -14.02 -17.04 -10.08
C LYS A 101 -14.83 -16.21 -11.08
N MET A 102 -15.16 -14.97 -10.72
CA MET A 102 -15.84 -14.02 -11.62
C MET A 102 -14.90 -13.44 -12.70
N GLY A 103 -13.59 -13.67 -12.61
CA GLY A 103 -12.60 -13.18 -13.57
C GLY A 103 -12.23 -11.70 -13.43
N PHE A 104 -12.64 -11.03 -12.35
CA PHE A 104 -12.38 -9.61 -12.13
C PHE A 104 -11.09 -9.33 -11.37
N GLY A 105 -10.47 -10.34 -10.76
CA GLY A 105 -9.27 -10.16 -9.97
C GLY A 105 -8.57 -11.46 -9.67
N ARG A 106 -7.51 -11.37 -8.88
CA ARG A 106 -6.76 -12.53 -8.39
C ARG A 106 -6.29 -12.30 -6.97
N LYS A 107 -6.25 -13.35 -6.17
CA LYS A 107 -5.67 -13.32 -4.84
C LYS A 107 -4.16 -13.07 -4.92
N LYS A 108 -3.66 -12.05 -4.24
CA LYS A 108 -2.23 -11.72 -4.18
C LYS A 108 -1.79 -11.59 -2.74
N LYS A 109 -0.65 -12.18 -2.41
CA LYS A 109 0.02 -11.95 -1.12
C LYS A 109 1.04 -10.83 -1.29
N ASN A 110 0.88 -9.78 -0.51
CA ASN A 110 1.87 -8.71 -0.40
C ASN A 110 2.55 -8.83 0.97
N TYR A 111 3.87 -8.79 0.99
CA TYR A 111 4.64 -8.83 2.22
C TYR A 111 4.96 -7.40 2.66
N LYS A 112 4.71 -7.06 3.92
CA LYS A 112 5.07 -5.76 4.52
C LYS A 112 6.53 -5.70 4.99
N LEU A 113 7.39 -6.53 4.44
CA LEU A 113 8.81 -6.52 4.73
C LEU A 113 9.49 -5.55 3.78
N ARG A 114 10.41 -4.74 4.32
CA ARG A 114 11.34 -3.97 3.50
C ARG A 114 12.45 -4.89 3.04
N ASP A 115 12.95 -4.67 1.82
CA ASP A 115 14.10 -5.38 1.32
C ASP A 115 15.31 -5.20 2.25
N TRP A 116 16.08 -6.25 2.42
CA TRP A 116 17.32 -6.19 3.15
C TRP A 116 18.36 -5.41 2.33
N VAL A 117 18.89 -4.35 2.92
CA VAL A 117 19.98 -3.58 2.31
C VAL A 117 21.29 -4.11 2.84
N PHE A 118 22.02 -4.88 2.04
CA PHE A 118 23.31 -5.46 2.39
C PHE A 118 24.40 -4.40 2.58
N SER A 119 24.48 -3.44 1.68
CA SER A 119 25.46 -2.36 1.72
C SER A 119 25.06 -1.21 2.63
N ARG A 120 24.81 -1.51 3.90
CA ARG A 120 24.62 -0.45 4.89
C ARG A 120 25.96 0.16 5.22
N GLN A 121 26.04 1.50 5.25
CA GLN A 121 27.20 2.25 5.69
C GLN A 121 27.37 2.09 7.21
N ARG A 122 27.79 0.90 7.63
CA ARG A 122 28.13 0.55 9.02
C ARG A 122 29.56 0.05 9.06
N TYR A 123 30.23 0.20 10.19
CA TYR A 123 31.60 -0.31 10.38
C TYR A 123 31.70 -1.83 10.24
N TRP A 124 30.62 -2.54 10.50
CA TRP A 124 30.49 -3.97 10.26
C TRP A 124 29.55 -4.21 9.06
N GLY A 125 29.82 -5.21 8.30
CA GLY A 125 29.01 -5.57 7.16
C GLY A 125 29.81 -6.32 6.11
N GLU A 126 29.17 -6.61 4.99
CA GLU A 126 29.76 -7.26 3.83
C GLU A 126 29.84 -6.22 2.70
N PRO A 127 31.04 -5.67 2.44
CA PRO A 127 31.22 -4.72 1.34
C PRO A 127 30.89 -5.40 0.01
N ILE A 128 30.14 -4.71 -0.84
CA ILE A 128 29.92 -5.15 -2.21
C ILE A 128 31.17 -4.76 -3.02
N PRO A 129 31.85 -5.69 -3.69
CA PRO A 129 33.11 -5.43 -4.37
C PRO A 129 32.90 -4.72 -5.72
N ILE A 130 32.32 -3.52 -5.69
CA ILE A 130 32.05 -2.66 -6.83
C ILE A 130 32.52 -1.25 -6.53
N VAL A 131 33.27 -0.70 -7.47
CA VAL A 131 33.72 0.70 -7.45
C VAL A 131 32.89 1.52 -8.45
N HIS A 132 32.45 2.69 -8.03
CA HIS A 132 31.79 3.64 -8.92
C HIS A 132 32.83 4.54 -9.58
N CYS A 133 33.08 4.31 -10.86
CA CYS A 133 33.95 5.15 -11.67
C CYS A 133 33.10 6.23 -12.39
N PRO A 134 33.51 7.51 -12.37
CA PRO A 134 32.76 8.57 -13.05
C PRO A 134 32.69 8.36 -14.57
N ASP A 135 33.66 7.71 -15.18
CA ASP A 135 33.72 7.47 -16.63
C ASP A 135 33.11 6.12 -17.05
N CYS A 136 33.35 5.07 -16.25
CA CYS A 136 32.97 3.70 -16.62
C CYS A 136 31.69 3.19 -15.90
N GLY A 137 31.17 3.94 -14.93
CA GLY A 137 30.05 3.50 -14.09
C GLY A 137 30.47 2.48 -13.01
N CYS A 138 29.67 1.43 -12.83
CA CYS A 138 29.96 0.40 -11.82
C CYS A 138 31.00 -0.61 -12.37
N VAL A 139 32.15 -0.70 -11.70
CA VAL A 139 33.25 -1.59 -12.08
C VAL A 139 33.48 -2.60 -10.94
N PRO A 140 33.49 -3.91 -11.20
CA PRO A 140 33.81 -4.90 -10.18
C PRO A 140 35.27 -4.82 -9.77
N VAL A 141 35.55 -5.03 -8.48
CA VAL A 141 36.92 -5.18 -7.97
C VAL A 141 37.47 -6.50 -8.51
N PRO A 142 38.73 -6.52 -9.00
CA PRO A 142 39.38 -7.74 -9.47
C PRO A 142 39.44 -8.84 -8.40
N GLU A 143 39.33 -10.09 -8.82
CA GLU A 143 39.28 -11.25 -7.91
C GLU A 143 40.53 -11.38 -7.04
N ASP A 144 41.71 -11.00 -7.56
CA ASP A 144 42.98 -11.01 -6.83
C ASP A 144 43.09 -9.96 -5.70
N GLN A 145 42.13 -9.01 -5.67
CA GLN A 145 42.00 -8.00 -4.61
C GLN A 145 40.90 -8.33 -3.58
N LEU A 146 40.32 -9.50 -3.67
CA LEU A 146 39.32 -9.98 -2.70
C LEU A 146 40.01 -10.79 -1.57
N PRO A 147 39.45 -10.78 -0.35
CA PRO A 147 38.22 -10.07 0.09
C PRO A 147 38.42 -8.56 0.25
N LEU A 148 37.38 -7.81 -0.09
CA LEU A 148 37.34 -6.38 0.16
C LEU A 148 37.15 -6.13 1.66
N LEU A 149 38.16 -5.62 2.33
CA LEU A 149 38.13 -5.31 3.75
C LEU A 149 37.64 -3.90 4.00
N LEU A 150 36.97 -3.70 5.14
CA LEU A 150 36.63 -2.36 5.62
C LEU A 150 37.90 -1.62 6.02
N PRO A 151 37.99 -0.29 5.75
CA PRO A 151 39.13 0.50 6.16
C PRO A 151 39.24 0.57 7.67
N GLU A 152 40.47 0.60 8.18
CA GLU A 152 40.72 0.88 9.59
C GLU A 152 40.47 2.37 9.86
N VAL A 153 39.56 2.67 10.79
CA VAL A 153 39.22 4.02 11.18
C VAL A 153 39.41 4.20 12.69
N GLU A 154 40.03 5.29 13.09
CA GLU A 154 40.26 5.59 14.52
C GLU A 154 38.95 5.82 15.27
N LYS A 155 37.96 6.37 14.60
CA LYS A 155 36.67 6.70 15.20
C LYS A 155 35.53 6.54 14.18
N TYR A 156 34.55 5.76 14.56
CA TYR A 156 33.35 5.53 13.76
C TYR A 156 32.18 6.31 14.36
N VAL A 157 31.87 7.47 13.77
CA VAL A 157 30.77 8.35 14.20
C VAL A 157 29.90 8.75 13.01
N PRO A 158 28.61 8.96 13.20
CA PRO A 158 27.75 9.49 12.15
C PRO A 158 28.25 10.86 11.67
N THR A 159 28.27 11.07 10.36
CA THR A 159 28.70 12.34 9.75
C THR A 159 27.68 13.46 9.91
N GLY A 160 26.41 13.12 10.16
CA GLY A 160 25.30 14.08 10.20
C GLY A 160 24.82 14.56 8.83
N THR A 161 25.56 14.24 7.75
CA THR A 161 25.26 14.64 6.36
C THR A 161 24.55 13.57 5.55
N GLY A 162 24.42 12.36 6.09
CA GLY A 162 23.92 11.18 5.36
C GLY A 162 25.01 10.44 4.57
N GLU A 163 26.22 10.96 4.51
CA GLU A 163 27.37 10.26 3.94
C GLU A 163 27.84 9.11 4.84
N SER A 164 28.55 8.18 4.22
CA SER A 164 29.15 7.06 4.96
C SER A 164 30.20 7.56 5.94
N PRO A 165 30.20 7.07 7.19
CA PRO A 165 31.31 7.31 8.13
C PRO A 165 32.67 6.75 7.66
N LEU A 166 32.66 5.96 6.58
CA LEU A 166 33.84 5.37 5.94
C LEU A 166 34.27 6.12 4.67
N ALA A 167 33.54 7.19 4.29
CA ALA A 167 33.85 8.01 3.12
C ALA A 167 35.00 8.98 3.40
#